data_0bf56ad980bd2a7d280774211634158c
#
_entry.id   0bf56ad980bd2a7d280774211634158c
#
_cell.length_a   1.000
_cell.length_b   1.000
_cell.length_c   1.000
_cell.angle_alpha   90.00
_cell.angle_beta   90.00
_cell.angle_gamma   90.00
#
_symmetry.space_group_name_H-M   'P 1'
#
loop_
_entity.id
_entity.type
_entity.pdbx_description
1 polymer ?
#
loop_
_entity_poly.entity_id
_entity_poly.type
_entity_poly.pdbx_seq_one_letter_code
_entity_poly.pdbx_strand_id
1 'polypeptide(L)'
;MGIIVVDLFSTLDGVYQAPGGPDEDREGGFEFGGWQAPYFDKESGEAIGAGIEGIDALLLGRKTYDIFAGFWPTAPADDPIAARFNTVPKYVASHTLTDPLWAGTTVLTDVASEVRGIRERHDETHVIGSGDLLQTLLTEDLVDRLNLWLYPVTFGTGKRIFRDGTVPAAFAVAQPPRAFPKGAVWLVYDRAGDLVTGVDIEAERAQT
;
A
#
# COMPACT_ATOMS: atom_id res chain seq x y z
N MET A 1 -16.95 -4.88 -11.41
CA MET A 1 -15.70 -4.12 -11.61
C MET A 1 -14.90 -4.29 -10.35
N GLY A 2 -13.67 -4.76 -10.47
CA GLY A 2 -12.82 -5.02 -9.30
C GLY A 2 -12.35 -3.75 -8.62
N ILE A 3 -11.67 -3.91 -7.49
CA ILE A 3 -11.20 -2.81 -6.64
C ILE A 3 -9.67 -2.71 -6.64
N ILE A 4 -9.18 -1.48 -6.43
CA ILE A 4 -7.78 -1.18 -6.18
C ILE A 4 -7.61 -0.96 -4.67
N VAL A 5 -6.86 -1.85 -4.06
CA VAL A 5 -6.54 -1.85 -2.62
C VAL A 5 -5.10 -1.38 -2.44
N VAL A 6 -4.89 -0.40 -1.58
CA VAL A 6 -3.54 0.10 -1.28
C VAL A 6 -3.12 -0.36 0.11
N ASP A 7 -2.06 -1.15 0.19
CA ASP A 7 -1.51 -1.70 1.41
C ASP A 7 -0.25 -0.94 1.82
N LEU A 8 -0.27 -0.30 2.96
CA LEU A 8 0.82 0.52 3.46
C LEU A 8 1.16 0.23 4.92
N PHE A 9 2.42 -0.06 5.16
CA PHE A 9 3.02 0.00 6.49
C PHE A 9 3.50 1.41 6.75
N SER A 10 3.12 2.00 7.87
CA SER A 10 3.38 3.40 8.17
C SER A 10 3.72 3.63 9.64
N THR A 11 4.57 4.58 9.89
CA THR A 11 4.81 5.16 11.21
C THR A 11 3.69 6.14 11.58
N LEU A 12 3.64 6.58 12.86
CA LEU A 12 2.68 7.59 13.32
C LEU A 12 2.80 8.93 12.60
N ASP A 13 3.99 9.28 12.10
CA ASP A 13 4.23 10.49 11.31
C ASP A 13 4.16 10.24 9.79
N GLY A 14 3.58 9.09 9.38
CA GLY A 14 3.24 8.79 8.00
C GLY A 14 4.39 8.30 7.12
N VAL A 15 5.54 7.96 7.69
CA VAL A 15 6.69 7.42 6.94
C VAL A 15 6.44 5.96 6.58
N TYR A 16 6.57 5.61 5.29
CA TYR A 16 6.42 4.25 4.78
C TYR A 16 7.73 3.66 4.23
N GLN A 17 8.82 4.42 4.24
CA GLN A 17 10.10 4.03 3.65
C GLN A 17 10.74 2.88 4.39
N ALA A 18 11.20 1.85 3.66
CA ALA A 18 12.00 0.72 4.14
C ALA A 18 11.47 0.00 5.39
N PRO A 19 10.22 -0.45 5.45
CA PRO A 19 9.69 -1.14 6.62
C PRO A 19 10.32 -2.52 6.86
N GLY A 20 10.63 -3.26 5.77
CA GLY A 20 10.95 -4.69 5.83
C GLY A 20 12.41 -5.00 6.12
N GLY A 21 13.35 -4.20 5.63
CA GLY A 21 14.78 -4.48 5.79
C GLY A 21 15.65 -3.26 6.01
N PRO A 22 16.80 -3.42 6.69
CA PRO A 22 17.68 -2.28 7.02
C PRO A 22 18.27 -1.59 5.79
N ASP A 23 18.41 -2.30 4.68
CA ASP A 23 18.98 -1.81 3.42
C ASP A 23 17.95 -1.69 2.29
N GLU A 24 16.65 -1.82 2.58
CA GLU A 24 15.58 -1.91 1.60
C GLU A 24 15.44 -0.62 0.77
N ASP A 25 15.49 0.54 1.40
CA ASP A 25 15.43 1.84 0.73
C ASP A 25 16.19 2.92 1.54
N ARG A 26 17.43 3.18 1.17
CA ARG A 26 18.29 4.21 1.78
C ARG A 26 18.26 5.56 1.05
N GLU A 27 17.33 5.77 0.13
CA GLU A 27 17.23 7.02 -0.61
C GLU A 27 17.04 8.22 0.32
N GLY A 28 17.64 9.35 -0.02
CA GLY A 28 17.61 10.54 0.82
C GLY A 28 18.41 10.43 2.12
N GLY A 29 19.27 9.40 2.27
CA GLY A 29 20.03 9.17 3.50
C GLY A 29 19.22 8.56 4.65
N PHE A 30 18.10 7.87 4.35
CA PHE A 30 17.28 7.23 5.36
C PHE A 30 18.01 6.06 6.03
N GLU A 31 18.21 6.13 7.34
CA GLU A 31 18.99 5.18 8.14
C GLU A 31 18.16 4.23 8.99
N PHE A 32 16.82 4.37 9.03
CA PHE A 32 15.90 3.65 9.93
C PHE A 32 15.25 2.42 9.29
N GLY A 33 15.85 1.82 8.24
CA GLY A 33 15.29 0.65 7.58
C GLY A 33 15.07 -0.54 8.50
N GLY A 34 14.08 -1.40 8.19
CA GLY A 34 13.74 -2.58 8.98
C GLY A 34 12.93 -2.29 10.26
N TRP A 35 12.33 -1.11 10.36
CA TRP A 35 11.63 -0.63 11.54
C TRP A 35 10.36 -1.41 11.90
N GLN A 36 9.81 -2.19 10.98
CA GLN A 36 8.63 -3.02 11.22
C GLN A 36 8.93 -4.23 12.12
N ALA A 37 10.12 -4.83 11.97
CA ALA A 37 10.47 -6.10 12.59
C ALA A 37 10.30 -6.16 14.13
N PRO A 38 10.65 -5.13 14.93
CA PRO A 38 10.43 -5.13 16.38
C PRO A 38 8.95 -5.24 16.79
N TYR A 39 8.04 -4.80 15.93
CA TYR A 39 6.58 -4.76 16.17
C TYR A 39 5.84 -5.94 15.55
N PHE A 40 6.56 -6.84 14.86
CA PHE A 40 5.96 -8.03 14.28
C PHE A 40 5.65 -9.06 15.37
N ASP A 41 4.41 -9.58 15.38
CA ASP A 41 3.97 -10.69 16.22
C ASP A 41 3.16 -11.70 15.39
N LYS A 42 2.83 -12.85 16.03
CA LYS A 42 2.12 -13.93 15.35
C LYS A 42 0.76 -13.48 14.80
N GLU A 43 -0.01 -12.73 15.58
CA GLU A 43 -1.36 -12.31 15.21
C GLU A 43 -1.34 -11.31 14.06
N SER A 44 -0.40 -10.36 14.07
CA SER A 44 -0.21 -9.43 12.95
C SER A 44 0.27 -10.15 11.70
N GLY A 45 1.17 -11.13 11.83
CA GLY A 45 1.63 -11.96 10.72
C GLY A 45 0.51 -12.77 10.08
N GLU A 46 -0.36 -13.40 10.89
CA GLU A 46 -1.53 -14.14 10.41
C GLU A 46 -2.53 -13.21 9.68
N ALA A 47 -2.76 -12.00 10.21
CA ALA A 47 -3.65 -11.03 9.58
C ALA A 47 -3.09 -10.49 8.24
N ILE A 48 -1.79 -10.23 8.15
CA ILE A 48 -1.12 -9.86 6.90
C ILE A 48 -1.22 -11.02 5.90
N GLY A 49 -0.91 -12.25 6.31
CA GLY A 49 -1.01 -13.44 5.47
C GLY A 49 -2.41 -13.63 4.88
N ALA A 50 -3.45 -13.53 5.72
CA ALA A 50 -4.84 -13.63 5.27
C ALA A 50 -5.22 -12.55 4.24
N GLY A 51 -4.71 -11.32 4.39
CA GLY A 51 -4.91 -10.26 3.41
C GLY A 51 -4.24 -10.55 2.06
N ILE A 52 -3.14 -11.29 2.07
CA ILE A 52 -2.39 -11.64 0.85
C ILE A 52 -3.08 -12.78 0.05
N GLU A 53 -3.80 -13.68 0.71
CA GLU A 53 -4.48 -14.79 0.04
C GLU A 53 -5.51 -14.31 -1.01
N GLY A 54 -6.16 -13.16 -0.77
CA GLY A 54 -7.17 -12.57 -1.66
C GLY A 54 -6.62 -11.81 -2.87
N ILE A 55 -5.31 -11.59 -2.95
CA ILE A 55 -4.71 -10.79 -4.03
C ILE A 55 -4.84 -11.47 -5.38
N ASP A 56 -5.50 -10.85 -6.36
CA ASP A 56 -5.59 -11.34 -7.74
C ASP A 56 -4.51 -10.78 -8.65
N ALA A 57 -4.00 -9.60 -8.37
CA ALA A 57 -2.92 -8.95 -9.10
C ALA A 57 -2.14 -8.00 -8.21
N LEU A 58 -0.88 -7.75 -8.54
CA LEU A 58 -0.05 -6.72 -7.94
C LEU A 58 0.09 -5.53 -8.89
N LEU A 59 -0.05 -4.31 -8.37
CA LEU A 59 0.23 -3.07 -9.07
C LEU A 59 1.32 -2.31 -8.31
N LEU A 60 2.49 -2.19 -8.89
CA LEU A 60 3.71 -1.73 -8.23
C LEU A 60 4.28 -0.50 -8.92
N GLY A 61 4.77 0.45 -8.14
CA GLY A 61 5.69 1.46 -8.64
C GLY A 61 7.06 0.82 -8.92
N ARG A 62 7.84 1.42 -9.79
CA ARG A 62 9.13 0.88 -10.24
C ARG A 62 10.06 0.50 -9.08
N LYS A 63 10.22 1.33 -8.07
CA LYS A 63 11.12 1.05 -6.95
C LYS A 63 10.69 -0.15 -6.12
N THR A 64 9.40 -0.23 -5.79
CA THR A 64 8.85 -1.40 -5.08
C THR A 64 9.00 -2.66 -5.92
N TYR A 65 8.79 -2.56 -7.24
CA TYR A 65 9.03 -3.67 -8.14
C TYR A 65 10.49 -4.17 -8.08
N ASP A 66 11.47 -3.26 -8.15
CA ASP A 66 12.88 -3.62 -8.12
C ASP A 66 13.26 -4.34 -6.81
N ILE A 67 12.73 -3.88 -5.67
CA ILE A 67 12.90 -4.52 -4.35
C ILE A 67 12.26 -5.92 -4.35
N PHE A 68 11.01 -6.03 -4.78
CA PHE A 68 10.24 -7.28 -4.77
C PHE A 68 10.78 -8.30 -5.74
N ALA A 69 11.14 -7.90 -6.95
CA ALA A 69 11.73 -8.77 -7.97
C ALA A 69 13.12 -9.29 -7.56
N GLY A 70 13.84 -8.56 -6.72
CA GLY A 70 15.11 -9.01 -6.15
C GLY A 70 14.96 -10.02 -5.01
N PHE A 71 13.79 -10.15 -4.39
CA PHE A 71 13.57 -10.96 -3.21
C PHE A 71 12.62 -12.15 -3.45
N TRP A 72 11.37 -11.88 -3.86
CA TRP A 72 10.29 -12.88 -3.90
C TRP A 72 10.53 -14.07 -4.82
N PRO A 73 11.15 -13.93 -6.02
CA PRO A 73 11.43 -15.08 -6.88
C PRO A 73 12.37 -16.13 -6.27
N THR A 74 13.18 -15.72 -5.30
CA THR A 74 14.17 -16.58 -4.63
C THR A 74 13.81 -16.92 -3.18
N ALA A 75 12.69 -16.41 -2.68
CA ALA A 75 12.20 -16.73 -1.35
C ALA A 75 11.85 -18.22 -1.21
N PRO A 76 11.83 -18.78 0.02
CA PRO A 76 11.50 -20.19 0.24
C PRO A 76 10.17 -20.58 -0.41
N ALA A 77 10.11 -21.75 -1.05
CA ALA A 77 8.93 -22.22 -1.80
C ALA A 77 7.71 -22.48 -0.90
N ASP A 78 7.92 -22.69 0.39
CA ASP A 78 6.91 -22.89 1.42
C ASP A 78 6.44 -21.58 2.08
N ASP A 79 7.03 -20.43 1.70
CA ASP A 79 6.54 -19.11 2.11
C ASP A 79 5.23 -18.78 1.36
N PRO A 80 4.09 -18.61 2.08
CA PRO A 80 2.80 -18.39 1.45
C PRO A 80 2.71 -17.03 0.71
N ILE A 81 3.45 -16.02 1.16
CA ILE A 81 3.52 -14.71 0.50
C ILE A 81 4.25 -14.84 -0.83
N ALA A 82 5.42 -15.49 -0.82
CA ALA A 82 6.20 -15.76 -2.03
C ALA A 82 5.39 -16.58 -3.04
N ALA A 83 4.70 -17.63 -2.58
CA ALA A 83 3.86 -18.47 -3.43
C ALA A 83 2.77 -17.64 -4.12
N ARG A 84 2.07 -16.74 -3.39
CA ARG A 84 1.04 -15.88 -3.98
C ARG A 84 1.63 -14.86 -4.94
N PHE A 85 2.64 -14.09 -4.51
CA PHE A 85 3.24 -13.04 -5.31
C PHE A 85 3.90 -13.54 -6.60
N ASN A 86 4.51 -14.73 -6.58
CA ASN A 86 5.10 -15.32 -7.77
C ASN A 86 4.05 -15.83 -8.77
N THR A 87 2.84 -16.14 -8.31
CA THR A 87 1.78 -16.71 -9.15
C THR A 87 0.91 -15.65 -9.82
N VAL A 88 0.53 -14.57 -9.10
CA VAL A 88 -0.38 -13.54 -9.62
C VAL A 88 0.28 -12.67 -10.70
N PRO A 89 -0.49 -12.08 -11.63
CA PRO A 89 -0.01 -11.05 -12.55
C PRO A 89 0.54 -9.83 -11.80
N LYS A 90 1.61 -9.24 -12.34
CA LYS A 90 2.23 -8.01 -11.84
C LYS A 90 2.14 -6.93 -12.90
N TYR A 91 1.74 -5.75 -12.48
CA TYR A 91 1.69 -4.53 -13.28
C TYR A 91 2.66 -3.52 -12.69
N VAL A 92 3.55 -2.96 -13.49
CA VAL A 92 4.58 -2.04 -13.00
C VAL A 92 4.49 -0.70 -13.70
N ALA A 93 4.15 0.34 -12.94
CA ALA A 93 4.17 1.71 -13.42
C ALA A 93 5.62 2.17 -13.64
N SER A 94 6.04 2.28 -14.91
CA SER A 94 7.41 2.68 -15.25
C SER A 94 7.53 3.14 -16.70
N HIS A 95 8.27 4.23 -16.91
CA HIS A 95 8.68 4.68 -18.26
C HIS A 95 10.07 4.18 -18.69
N THR A 96 10.80 3.52 -17.77
CA THR A 96 12.20 3.14 -18.00
C THR A 96 12.47 1.64 -17.93
N LEU A 97 11.52 0.86 -17.42
CA LEU A 97 11.63 -0.60 -17.37
C LEU A 97 11.29 -1.19 -18.74
N THR A 98 12.25 -1.81 -19.39
CA THR A 98 12.07 -2.42 -20.73
C THR A 98 12.07 -3.94 -20.71
N ASP A 99 12.74 -4.56 -19.72
CA ASP A 99 12.88 -6.01 -19.62
C ASP A 99 12.64 -6.46 -18.17
N PRO A 100 11.38 -6.70 -17.78
CA PRO A 100 11.04 -7.14 -16.44
C PRO A 100 11.46 -8.59 -16.21
N LEU A 101 12.27 -8.82 -15.16
CA LEU A 101 12.81 -10.15 -14.84
C LEU A 101 11.85 -11.02 -14.03
N TRP A 102 10.91 -10.44 -13.30
CA TRP A 102 9.93 -11.21 -12.52
C TRP A 102 8.81 -11.71 -13.42
N ALA A 103 8.64 -13.03 -13.48
CA ALA A 103 7.67 -13.66 -14.38
C ALA A 103 6.23 -13.14 -14.17
N GLY A 104 5.49 -12.99 -15.27
CA GLY A 104 4.12 -12.49 -15.24
C GLY A 104 4.01 -10.96 -15.04
N THR A 105 5.08 -10.21 -15.32
CA THR A 105 5.10 -8.75 -15.24
C THR A 105 4.71 -8.08 -16.54
N THR A 106 3.81 -7.10 -16.47
CA THR A 106 3.45 -6.17 -17.55
C THR A 106 3.84 -4.76 -17.13
N VAL A 107 4.53 -4.03 -18.01
CA VAL A 107 4.92 -2.64 -17.76
C VAL A 107 3.81 -1.71 -18.23
N LEU A 108 3.40 -0.78 -17.35
CA LEU A 108 2.41 0.26 -17.64
C LEU A 108 3.13 1.59 -17.88
N THR A 109 2.79 2.26 -18.97
CA THR A 109 3.29 3.59 -19.32
C THR A 109 2.25 4.69 -19.18
N ASP A 110 0.96 4.34 -19.22
CA ASP A 110 -0.19 5.19 -18.93
C ASP A 110 -1.02 4.60 -17.80
N VAL A 111 -0.62 4.89 -16.55
CA VAL A 111 -1.24 4.33 -15.34
C VAL A 111 -2.73 4.60 -15.29
N ALA A 112 -3.16 5.84 -15.57
CA ALA A 112 -4.56 6.24 -15.43
C ALA A 112 -5.49 5.45 -16.35
N SER A 113 -5.09 5.26 -17.60
CA SER A 113 -5.86 4.52 -18.61
C SER A 113 -5.80 3.01 -18.36
N GLU A 114 -4.59 2.47 -18.11
CA GLU A 114 -4.36 1.03 -18.05
C GLU A 114 -4.91 0.40 -16.74
N VAL A 115 -4.90 1.14 -15.62
CA VAL A 115 -5.46 0.66 -14.33
C VAL A 115 -6.98 0.45 -14.42
N ARG A 116 -7.70 1.28 -15.18
CA ARG A 116 -9.13 1.05 -15.42
C ARG A 116 -9.38 -0.32 -16.08
N GLY A 117 -8.56 -0.69 -17.06
CA GLY A 117 -8.62 -2.00 -17.68
C GLY A 117 -8.17 -3.15 -16.78
N ILE A 118 -7.28 -2.91 -15.80
CA ILE A 118 -6.89 -3.89 -14.78
C ILE A 118 -8.09 -4.24 -13.89
N ARG A 119 -8.86 -3.25 -13.44
CA ARG A 119 -10.09 -3.43 -12.64
C ARG A 119 -11.17 -4.27 -13.35
N GLU A 120 -11.17 -4.33 -14.67
CA GLU A 120 -12.09 -5.18 -15.42
C GLU A 120 -11.66 -6.66 -15.46
N ARG A 121 -10.38 -6.95 -15.22
CA ARG A 121 -9.79 -8.29 -15.31
C ARG A 121 -9.58 -8.98 -13.98
N HIS A 122 -9.53 -8.22 -12.89
CA HIS A 122 -9.20 -8.72 -11.56
C HIS A 122 -10.20 -8.21 -10.54
N ASP A 123 -10.58 -9.06 -9.57
CA ASP A 123 -11.49 -8.68 -8.49
C ASP A 123 -10.79 -7.79 -7.45
N GLU A 124 -9.56 -8.14 -7.05
CA GLU A 124 -8.74 -7.33 -6.14
C GLU A 124 -7.31 -7.15 -6.68
N THR A 125 -6.95 -5.91 -7.01
CA THR A 125 -5.59 -5.53 -7.37
C THR A 125 -4.95 -4.77 -6.22
N HIS A 126 -3.85 -5.28 -5.70
CA HIS A 126 -3.16 -4.71 -4.55
C HIS A 126 -1.95 -3.87 -4.95
N VAL A 127 -1.91 -2.64 -4.42
CA VAL A 127 -0.76 -1.73 -4.49
C VAL A 127 -0.04 -1.81 -3.17
N ILE A 128 1.13 -2.45 -3.14
CA ILE A 128 1.93 -2.58 -1.92
C ILE A 128 3.03 -1.53 -1.94
N GLY A 129 3.09 -0.69 -0.90
CA GLY A 129 4.03 0.43 -0.86
C GLY A 129 3.78 1.43 -2.00
N SER A 130 4.85 1.90 -2.67
CA SER A 130 4.76 2.71 -3.91
C SER A 130 4.09 4.07 -3.74
N GLY A 131 4.58 4.91 -2.83
CA GLY A 131 3.94 6.19 -2.49
C GLY A 131 3.76 7.16 -3.66
N ASP A 132 4.65 7.18 -4.66
CA ASP A 132 4.47 8.01 -5.86
C ASP A 132 3.32 7.50 -6.73
N LEU A 133 3.20 6.18 -6.88
CA LEU A 133 2.07 5.56 -7.56
C LEU A 133 0.75 5.86 -6.84
N LEU A 134 0.74 5.80 -5.50
CA LEU A 134 -0.43 6.19 -4.70
C LEU A 134 -0.89 7.62 -5.01
N GLN A 135 0.04 8.60 -5.11
CA GLN A 135 -0.33 9.97 -5.48
C GLN A 135 -1.02 10.03 -6.84
N THR A 136 -0.52 9.29 -7.82
CA THR A 136 -1.15 9.19 -9.15
C THR A 136 -2.55 8.57 -9.04
N LEU A 137 -2.70 7.46 -8.32
CA LEU A 137 -3.98 6.78 -8.17
C LEU A 137 -5.03 7.63 -7.42
N LEU A 138 -4.61 8.40 -6.41
CA LEU A 138 -5.49 9.35 -5.71
C LEU A 138 -5.93 10.49 -6.63
N THR A 139 -5.01 11.04 -7.42
CA THR A 139 -5.31 12.12 -8.38
C THR A 139 -6.32 11.69 -9.43
N GLU A 140 -6.26 10.43 -9.87
CA GLU A 140 -7.14 9.84 -10.87
C GLU A 140 -8.41 9.19 -10.29
N ASP A 141 -8.63 9.31 -8.96
CA ASP A 141 -9.74 8.69 -8.21
C ASP A 141 -9.84 7.17 -8.46
N LEU A 142 -8.69 6.49 -8.42
CA LEU A 142 -8.55 5.06 -8.69
C LEU A 142 -8.32 4.21 -7.43
N VAL A 143 -8.30 4.80 -6.25
CA VAL A 143 -8.16 4.09 -4.97
C VAL A 143 -9.53 3.79 -4.41
N ASP A 144 -9.87 2.51 -4.25
CA ASP A 144 -11.14 2.07 -3.65
C ASP A 144 -10.99 1.82 -2.14
N ARG A 145 -9.83 1.26 -1.72
CA ARG A 145 -9.58 0.89 -0.32
C ARG A 145 -8.15 1.21 0.09
N LEU A 146 -8.00 1.68 1.35
CA LEU A 146 -6.72 1.83 2.03
C LEU A 146 -6.62 0.83 3.18
N ASN A 147 -5.63 -0.04 3.16
CA ASN A 147 -5.20 -0.88 4.26
C ASN A 147 -3.96 -0.23 4.90
N LEU A 148 -4.14 0.43 6.03
CA LEU A 148 -3.06 1.11 6.73
C LEU A 148 -2.66 0.34 7.98
N TRP A 149 -1.40 -0.07 8.05
CA TRP A 149 -0.76 -0.63 9.22
C TRP A 149 0.07 0.44 9.90
N LEU A 150 -0.45 0.99 11.00
CA LEU A 150 0.25 2.01 11.78
C LEU A 150 1.10 1.38 12.86
N TYR A 151 2.36 1.78 12.90
CA TYR A 151 3.33 1.33 13.88
C TYR A 151 3.67 2.46 14.85
N PRO A 152 3.86 2.16 16.17
CA PRO A 152 4.01 3.15 17.23
C PRO A 152 5.40 3.77 17.26
N VAL A 153 5.85 4.35 16.16
CA VAL A 153 7.16 4.97 15.96
C VAL A 153 7.04 6.22 15.09
N THR A 154 7.95 7.16 15.26
CA THR A 154 8.11 8.36 14.43
C THR A 154 9.58 8.56 14.08
N PHE A 155 9.88 9.08 12.88
CA PHE A 155 11.25 9.34 12.44
C PHE A 155 11.51 10.82 12.13
N GLY A 156 10.47 11.61 11.82
CA GLY A 156 10.63 13.01 11.44
C GLY A 156 11.22 13.23 10.03
N THR A 157 11.73 12.18 9.40
CA THR A 157 12.34 12.16 8.07
C THR A 157 11.91 10.92 7.30
N GLY A 158 12.14 10.88 5.97
CA GLY A 158 11.79 9.77 5.11
C GLY A 158 10.58 10.05 4.21
N LYS A 159 10.23 9.08 3.36
CA LYS A 159 9.10 9.16 2.42
C LYS A 159 7.78 8.97 3.16
N ARG A 160 6.84 9.90 2.96
CA ARG A 160 5.53 9.90 3.61
C ARG A 160 4.42 9.50 2.66
N ILE A 161 3.40 8.82 3.22
CA ILE A 161 2.20 8.39 2.49
C ILE A 161 1.46 9.61 1.94
N PHE A 162 1.10 10.54 2.82
CA PHE A 162 0.44 11.78 2.45
C PHE A 162 1.43 12.93 2.63
N ARG A 163 1.84 13.51 1.52
CA ARG A 163 2.80 14.62 1.45
C ARG A 163 2.09 15.90 1.01
N ASP A 164 2.76 17.02 1.13
CA ASP A 164 2.26 18.29 0.60
C ASP A 164 1.88 18.14 -0.88
N GLY A 165 0.66 18.59 -1.23
CA GLY A 165 0.10 18.43 -2.57
C GLY A 165 -0.66 17.13 -2.82
N THR A 166 -0.78 16.23 -1.83
CA THR A 166 -1.71 15.09 -1.93
C THR A 166 -3.13 15.60 -2.15
N VAL A 167 -3.83 15.04 -3.12
CA VAL A 167 -5.22 15.43 -3.45
C VAL A 167 -6.12 15.11 -2.26
N PRO A 168 -6.96 16.06 -1.81
CA PRO A 168 -7.93 15.80 -0.76
C PRO A 168 -8.91 14.69 -1.15
N ALA A 169 -9.15 13.76 -0.24
CA ALA A 169 -10.05 12.64 -0.46
C ALA A 169 -10.74 12.25 0.85
N ALA A 170 -11.99 11.81 0.79
CA ALA A 170 -12.73 11.30 1.93
C ALA A 170 -12.71 9.77 1.95
N PHE A 171 -12.60 9.20 3.14
CA PHE A 171 -12.65 7.77 3.38
C PHE A 171 -13.56 7.46 4.56
N ALA A 172 -14.19 6.31 4.56
CA ALA A 172 -15.00 5.78 5.64
C ALA A 172 -14.39 4.49 6.20
N VAL A 173 -14.51 4.28 7.49
CA VAL A 173 -14.04 3.04 8.13
C VAL A 173 -14.83 1.86 7.56
N ALA A 174 -14.14 0.93 6.90
CA ALA A 174 -14.73 -0.26 6.31
C ALA A 174 -14.94 -1.40 7.32
N GLN A 175 -14.08 -1.46 8.35
CA GLN A 175 -14.18 -2.42 9.44
C GLN A 175 -13.58 -1.85 10.72
N PRO A 176 -13.96 -2.36 11.91
CA PRO A 176 -13.40 -1.89 13.18
C PRO A 176 -11.87 -1.96 13.18
N PRO A 177 -11.18 -0.90 13.63
CA PRO A 177 -9.73 -0.92 13.79
C PRO A 177 -9.27 -2.08 14.68
N ARG A 178 -8.18 -2.74 14.29
CA ARG A 178 -7.61 -3.84 15.08
C ARG A 178 -6.22 -3.49 15.59
N ALA A 179 -6.04 -3.53 16.90
CA ALA A 179 -4.74 -3.40 17.55
C ALA A 179 -4.12 -4.77 17.79
N PHE A 180 -2.79 -4.84 17.69
CA PHE A 180 -2.01 -6.05 17.87
C PHE A 180 -1.10 -5.97 19.10
N PRO A 181 -0.68 -7.11 19.69
CA PRO A 181 0.05 -7.16 20.96
C PRO A 181 1.31 -6.31 21.05
N LYS A 182 2.05 -6.17 19.93
CA LYS A 182 3.26 -5.35 19.87
C LYS A 182 3.01 -3.90 19.43
N GLY A 183 1.76 -3.45 19.38
CA GLY A 183 1.38 -2.07 19.21
C GLY A 183 1.08 -1.63 17.79
N ALA A 184 1.18 -2.50 16.79
CA ALA A 184 0.68 -2.21 15.45
C ALA A 184 -0.85 -2.06 15.49
N VAL A 185 -1.39 -1.15 14.65
CA VAL A 185 -2.84 -0.95 14.48
C VAL A 185 -3.17 -1.06 13.00
N TRP A 186 -4.09 -1.94 12.65
CA TRP A 186 -4.61 -2.09 11.30
C TRP A 186 -5.90 -1.31 11.13
N LEU A 187 -5.93 -0.45 10.12
CA LEU A 187 -7.03 0.41 9.73
C LEU A 187 -7.41 0.09 8.28
N VAL A 188 -8.69 -0.14 8.04
CA VAL A 188 -9.24 -0.35 6.69
C VAL A 188 -10.26 0.72 6.40
N TYR A 189 -10.02 1.45 5.32
CA TYR A 189 -10.88 2.55 4.87
C TYR A 189 -11.30 2.31 3.42
N ASP A 190 -12.58 2.45 3.14
CA ASP A 190 -13.12 2.53 1.78
C ASP A 190 -13.23 3.98 1.32
N ARG A 191 -13.06 4.21 0.02
CA ARG A 191 -13.28 5.51 -0.60
C ARG A 191 -14.71 5.97 -0.35
N ALA A 192 -14.89 7.18 0.19
CA ALA A 192 -16.18 7.72 0.58
C ALA A 192 -16.45 9.02 -0.18
N GLY A 193 -17.23 8.95 -1.24
CA GLY A 193 -17.80 10.11 -1.94
C GLY A 193 -16.98 11.41 -1.94
N ASP A 194 -17.66 12.54 -1.99
CA ASP A 194 -17.03 13.86 -1.98
C ASP A 194 -16.57 14.29 -0.58
N LEU A 195 -15.44 14.98 -0.53
CA LEU A 195 -14.96 15.58 0.73
C LEU A 195 -15.89 16.72 1.19
N VAL A 196 -16.44 16.59 2.38
CA VAL A 196 -17.25 17.63 3.01
C VAL A 196 -16.39 18.42 3.99
N THR A 197 -16.33 19.73 3.82
CA THR A 197 -15.62 20.67 4.69
C THR A 197 -16.46 21.94 4.90
N GLY A 198 -16.03 22.80 5.84
CA GLY A 198 -16.71 24.07 6.11
C GLY A 198 -18.00 23.93 6.92
N VAL A 199 -18.24 22.77 7.52
CA VAL A 199 -19.38 22.53 8.41
C VAL A 199 -19.01 22.97 9.83
N ASP A 200 -19.92 23.68 10.50
CA ASP A 200 -19.75 24.09 11.89
C ASP A 200 -20.13 22.92 12.80
N ILE A 201 -19.23 22.53 13.71
CA ILE A 201 -19.46 21.42 14.65
C ILE A 201 -20.65 21.66 15.59
N GLU A 202 -20.95 22.91 15.94
CA GLU A 202 -22.12 23.23 16.78
C GLU A 202 -23.43 23.02 16.01
N ALA A 203 -23.43 23.27 14.69
CA ALA A 203 -24.60 22.98 13.84
C ALA A 203 -24.84 21.47 13.74
N GLU A 204 -23.80 20.65 13.64
CA GLU A 204 -23.93 19.19 13.62
C GLU A 204 -24.43 18.63 14.95
N ARG A 205 -23.94 19.14 16.10
CA ARG A 205 -24.40 18.73 17.43
C ARG A 205 -25.87 19.01 17.65
N ALA A 206 -26.43 20.06 17.03
CA ALA A 206 -27.84 20.42 17.16
C ALA A 206 -28.79 19.49 16.38
N GLN A 207 -28.24 18.67 15.49
CA GLN A 207 -28.98 17.68 14.64
C GLN A 207 -28.96 16.25 15.18
N THR A 208 -28.13 15.98 16.21
CA THR A 208 -27.97 14.68 16.86
C THR A 208 -28.71 14.61 18.19
#